data_4f19e4187ddec9a715ceb3b35cfbdb31
#
_entry.id   4f19e4187ddec9a715ceb3b35cfbdb31
#
_cell.length_a   1.000
_cell.length_b   1.000
_cell.length_c   1.000
_cell.angle_alpha   90.00
_cell.angle_beta   90.00
_cell.angle_gamma   90.00
#
_symmetry.space_group_name_H-M   'P 1'
#
loop_
_entity.id
_entity.type
_entity.pdbx_description
1 polymer ?
#
loop_
_entity_poly.entity_id
_entity_poly.type
_entity_poly.pdbx_seq_one_letter_code
_entity_poly.pdbx_strand_id
1 'polypeptide(L)'
;MQREAKDQWLVDLITECQQKSHCTYGFRRVQLWLEREKGRHVNHKAILRVMRKLDLLSQVRRRKPYTHYKQCVHKYENKLNRQFNQEHPNHFWVTDITYIPVSGRMLYMCAVLDLCGRAVLSWRIGNDMTASLVTDTVRDALKREKAADGLALHSDQGSQYSSEAYFDLSQEYHFSPSMSRPGCPYDNAAMENFFGTLKTECLYRAHFTTRTQLEQLVTEYIHFYNYERINLKNGLTPVEIRSKAA
;
A
#
# COMPACT_ATOMS: atom_id res chain seq x y z
N MET A 1 19.22 3.59 37.50
CA MET A 1 19.02 2.20 37.97
C MET A 1 17.58 1.86 38.34
N GLN A 2 16.92 2.53 39.33
CA GLN A 2 15.53 2.13 39.70
C GLN A 2 14.44 2.34 38.61
N ARG A 3 14.55 3.34 37.72
CA ARG A 3 13.63 3.54 36.59
C ARG A 3 13.84 2.52 35.44
N GLU A 4 15.01 2.00 35.29
CA GLU A 4 15.36 1.06 34.23
C GLU A 4 14.76 -0.33 34.45
N ALA A 5 14.84 -0.83 35.69
CA ALA A 5 14.18 -2.07 36.09
C ALA A 5 12.63 -1.99 35.95
N LYS A 6 12.08 -0.79 36.16
CA LYS A 6 10.63 -0.55 36.08
C LYS A 6 10.10 -0.52 34.66
N ASP A 7 10.95 -0.22 33.67
CA ASP A 7 10.58 -0.15 32.26
C ASP A 7 10.89 -1.44 31.46
N GLN A 8 11.56 -2.45 32.06
CA GLN A 8 12.03 -3.63 31.34
C GLN A 8 10.90 -4.37 30.61
N TRP A 9 9.77 -4.57 31.26
CA TRP A 9 8.60 -5.18 30.67
C TRP A 9 8.10 -4.43 29.41
N LEU A 10 8.19 -3.09 29.41
CA LEU A 10 7.80 -2.26 28.28
C LEU A 10 8.83 -2.35 27.16
N VAL A 11 10.11 -2.45 27.48
CA VAL A 11 11.19 -2.70 26.53
C VAL A 11 10.95 -4.02 25.78
N ASP A 12 10.65 -5.10 26.52
CA ASP A 12 10.43 -6.43 25.96
C ASP A 12 9.23 -6.43 25.00
N LEU A 13 8.11 -5.82 25.40
CA LEU A 13 6.91 -5.72 24.56
C LEU A 13 7.10 -4.81 23.33
N ILE A 14 7.83 -3.71 23.43
CA ILE A 14 8.15 -2.87 22.28
C ILE A 14 9.08 -3.61 21.33
N THR A 15 10.06 -4.35 21.84
CA THR A 15 10.96 -5.15 21.02
C THR A 15 10.20 -6.25 20.28
N GLU A 16 9.31 -6.98 20.95
CA GLU A 16 8.43 -7.97 20.31
C GLU A 16 7.58 -7.34 19.20
N CYS A 17 6.95 -6.20 19.49
CA CYS A 17 6.15 -5.46 18.52
C CYS A 17 6.97 -5.07 17.28
N GLN A 18 8.17 -4.53 17.50
CA GLN A 18 9.04 -4.10 16.40
C GLN A 18 9.60 -5.27 15.59
N GLN A 19 9.86 -6.41 16.21
CA GLN A 19 10.22 -7.64 15.49
C GLN A 19 9.07 -8.09 14.57
N LYS A 20 7.84 -8.19 15.11
CA LYS A 20 6.65 -8.57 14.33
C LYS A 20 6.29 -7.57 13.25
N SER A 21 6.52 -6.27 13.48
CA SER A 21 6.23 -5.20 12.52
C SER A 21 7.42 -4.85 11.62
N HIS A 22 8.48 -5.65 11.60
CA HIS A 22 9.71 -5.37 10.82
C HIS A 22 10.29 -3.98 11.08
N CYS A 23 10.19 -3.48 12.33
CA CYS A 23 10.59 -2.14 12.75
C CYS A 23 9.93 -0.99 11.95
N THR A 24 8.73 -1.17 11.42
CA THR A 24 8.02 -0.13 10.67
C THR A 24 7.06 0.69 11.53
N TYR A 25 6.75 0.22 12.75
CA TYR A 25 5.76 0.88 13.60
C TYR A 25 6.36 2.08 14.35
N GLY A 26 5.73 3.25 14.19
CA GLY A 26 5.95 4.40 15.06
C GLY A 26 5.20 4.23 16.39
N PHE A 27 5.53 5.05 17.38
CA PHE A 27 5.01 4.95 18.75
C PHE A 27 3.47 4.84 18.84
N ARG A 28 2.71 5.46 17.94
CA ARG A 28 1.24 5.38 17.94
C ARG A 28 0.73 4.00 17.50
N ARG A 29 1.37 3.35 16.53
CA ARG A 29 1.03 1.98 16.14
C ARG A 29 1.47 0.98 17.21
N VAL A 30 2.62 1.19 17.84
CA VAL A 30 3.05 0.39 18.99
C VAL A 30 2.04 0.47 20.13
N GLN A 31 1.50 1.66 20.44
CA GLN A 31 0.45 1.82 21.44
C GLN A 31 -0.80 0.99 21.12
N LEU A 32 -1.31 1.12 19.88
CA LEU A 32 -2.47 0.35 19.42
C LEU A 32 -2.21 -1.16 19.43
N TRP A 33 -1.01 -1.58 19.07
CA TRP A 33 -0.63 -2.98 19.11
C TRP A 33 -0.62 -3.53 20.55
N LEU A 34 -0.09 -2.76 21.51
CA LEU A 34 -0.11 -3.14 22.92
C LEU A 34 -1.53 -3.26 23.48
N GLU A 35 -2.43 -2.36 23.08
CA GLU A 35 -3.83 -2.41 23.46
C GLU A 35 -4.54 -3.65 22.86
N ARG A 36 -4.31 -3.90 21.57
CA ARG A 36 -4.94 -4.98 20.81
C ARG A 36 -4.43 -6.37 21.19
N GLU A 37 -3.12 -6.56 21.20
CA GLU A 37 -2.51 -7.89 21.34
C GLU A 37 -2.19 -8.26 22.81
N LYS A 38 -2.05 -7.27 23.68
CA LYS A 38 -1.66 -7.48 25.08
C LYS A 38 -2.71 -6.97 26.07
N GLY A 39 -3.79 -6.33 25.60
CA GLY A 39 -4.81 -5.74 26.45
C GLY A 39 -4.28 -4.64 27.39
N ARG A 40 -3.15 -3.99 27.03
CA ARG A 40 -2.48 -3.02 27.91
C ARG A 40 -2.47 -1.62 27.30
N HIS A 41 -3.14 -0.70 27.97
CA HIS A 41 -3.01 0.72 27.64
C HIS A 41 -1.75 1.32 28.24
N VAL A 42 -0.86 1.84 27.39
CA VAL A 42 0.41 2.49 27.79
C VAL A 42 0.46 3.91 27.25
N ASN A 43 0.85 4.86 28.07
CA ASN A 43 0.97 6.25 27.64
C ASN A 43 1.99 6.37 26.50
N HIS A 44 1.59 6.99 25.40
CA HIS A 44 2.41 7.17 24.20
C HIS A 44 3.75 7.88 24.47
N LYS A 45 3.82 8.77 25.48
CA LYS A 45 5.08 9.43 25.90
C LYS A 45 6.08 8.43 26.48
N ALA A 46 5.61 7.43 27.23
CA ALA A 46 6.47 6.37 27.77
C ALA A 46 7.01 5.49 26.63
N ILE A 47 6.14 5.09 25.69
CA ILE A 47 6.53 4.31 24.50
C ILE A 47 7.58 5.08 23.69
N LEU A 48 7.33 6.34 23.36
CA LEU A 48 8.25 7.17 22.57
C LEU A 48 9.62 7.33 23.28
N ARG A 49 9.63 7.49 24.60
CA ARG A 49 10.86 7.57 25.40
C ARG A 49 11.69 6.29 25.28
N VAL A 50 11.06 5.12 25.44
CA VAL A 50 11.72 3.82 25.33
C VAL A 50 12.22 3.58 23.89
N MET A 51 11.39 3.85 22.89
CA MET A 51 11.77 3.71 21.48
C MET A 51 12.97 4.58 21.09
N ARG A 52 13.05 5.82 21.61
CA ARG A 52 14.22 6.70 21.41
C ARG A 52 15.48 6.13 22.07
N LYS A 53 15.36 5.61 23.30
CA LYS A 53 16.49 5.02 24.02
C LYS A 53 17.07 3.79 23.33
N LEU A 54 16.21 3.00 22.66
CA LEU A 54 16.57 1.76 21.96
C LEU A 54 16.85 1.95 20.46
N ASP A 55 16.80 3.19 19.95
CA ASP A 55 16.91 3.52 18.53
C ASP A 55 15.90 2.75 17.63
N LEU A 56 14.70 2.53 18.16
CA LEU A 56 13.61 1.80 17.49
C LEU A 56 12.55 2.73 16.86
N LEU A 57 12.94 3.94 16.47
CA LEU A 57 12.04 4.86 15.80
C LEU A 57 11.76 4.40 14.36
N SER A 58 10.50 4.53 13.92
CA SER A 58 10.14 4.24 12.53
C SER A 58 10.82 5.19 11.55
N GLN A 59 11.14 4.69 10.35
CA GLN A 59 11.62 5.53 9.27
C GLN A 59 10.50 6.42 8.75
N VAL A 60 10.77 7.72 8.68
CA VAL A 60 9.80 8.70 8.18
C VAL A 60 9.97 8.89 6.68
N ARG A 61 8.86 8.81 5.92
CA ARG A 61 8.85 9.11 4.49
C ARG A 61 9.18 10.58 4.25
N ARG A 62 10.26 10.89 3.51
CA ARG A 62 10.56 12.25 3.06
C ARG A 62 9.61 12.66 1.93
N ARG A 63 8.99 13.84 2.02
CA ARG A 63 8.22 14.42 0.92
C ARG A 63 9.18 14.78 -0.23
N LYS A 64 8.88 14.30 -1.45
CA LYS A 64 9.59 14.74 -2.66
C LYS A 64 8.97 16.06 -3.16
N PRO A 65 9.76 16.99 -3.72
CA PRO A 65 9.22 18.15 -4.39
C PRO A 65 8.38 17.74 -5.60
N TYR A 66 7.34 18.50 -5.87
CA TYR A 66 6.40 18.26 -6.96
C TYR A 66 7.03 18.57 -8.32
N THR A 67 6.87 17.69 -9.30
CA THR A 67 7.29 17.90 -10.70
C THR A 67 6.05 18.07 -11.57
N HIS A 68 5.99 19.15 -12.36
CA HIS A 68 4.91 19.37 -13.33
C HIS A 68 5.08 18.44 -14.54
N TYR A 69 4.04 17.65 -14.84
CA TYR A 69 4.00 16.79 -16.03
C TYR A 69 3.31 17.49 -17.19
N LYS A 70 3.76 17.21 -18.44
CA LYS A 70 3.12 17.66 -19.66
C LYS A 70 1.71 17.05 -19.80
N GLN A 71 0.78 17.82 -20.38
CA GLN A 71 -0.60 17.39 -20.65
C GLN A 71 -0.64 16.12 -21.51
N CYS A 72 -1.31 15.08 -21.01
CA CYS A 72 -1.67 13.88 -21.77
C CYS A 72 -3.12 13.97 -22.24
N VAL A 73 -3.44 13.29 -23.35
CA VAL A 73 -4.81 13.23 -23.85
C VAL A 73 -5.63 12.34 -22.91
N HIS A 74 -6.65 12.89 -22.30
CA HIS A 74 -7.53 12.19 -21.37
C HIS A 74 -8.55 11.33 -22.13
N LYS A 75 -8.66 10.02 -21.82
CA LYS A 75 -9.61 9.10 -22.46
C LYS A 75 -10.85 8.80 -21.62
N TYR A 76 -10.74 8.81 -20.28
CA TYR A 76 -11.84 8.50 -19.37
C TYR A 76 -12.01 9.61 -18.34
N GLU A 77 -13.26 9.77 -17.88
CA GLU A 77 -13.59 10.75 -16.84
C GLU A 77 -13.03 10.34 -15.48
N ASN A 78 -12.73 11.33 -14.63
CA ASN A 78 -12.36 11.10 -13.25
C ASN A 78 -13.62 10.86 -12.40
N LYS A 79 -14.01 9.59 -12.28
CA LYS A 79 -15.17 9.17 -11.48
C LYS A 79 -14.84 9.14 -9.98
N LEU A 80 -13.57 8.95 -9.63
CA LEU A 80 -13.12 8.88 -8.24
C LEU A 80 -13.22 10.24 -7.54
N ASN A 81 -12.91 11.32 -8.25
CA ASN A 81 -12.97 12.70 -7.76
C ASN A 81 -12.40 12.89 -6.33
N ARG A 82 -11.29 12.20 -6.03
CA ARG A 82 -10.58 12.18 -4.72
C ARG A 82 -11.39 11.60 -3.55
N GLN A 83 -12.47 10.86 -3.81
CA GLN A 83 -13.26 10.17 -2.79
C GLN A 83 -12.57 8.86 -2.39
N PHE A 84 -11.42 8.98 -1.71
CA PHE A 84 -10.58 7.83 -1.33
C PHE A 84 -11.10 7.01 -0.13
N ASN A 85 -12.17 7.42 0.49
CA ASN A 85 -12.81 6.66 1.56
C ASN A 85 -14.07 6.01 0.99
N GLN A 86 -13.99 4.71 0.71
CA GLN A 86 -15.10 3.91 0.23
C GLN A 86 -15.63 3.05 1.37
N GLU A 87 -16.95 2.99 1.50
CA GLU A 87 -17.63 2.26 2.58
C GLU A 87 -17.79 0.77 2.24
N HIS A 88 -17.90 0.45 0.95
CA HIS A 88 -18.12 -0.91 0.48
C HIS A 88 -16.95 -1.46 -0.33
N PRO A 89 -16.55 -2.73 -0.13
CA PRO A 89 -15.53 -3.37 -0.93
C PRO A 89 -15.98 -3.55 -2.38
N ASN A 90 -15.01 -3.59 -3.27
CA ASN A 90 -15.21 -3.82 -4.71
C ASN A 90 -16.03 -2.75 -5.46
N HIS A 91 -16.22 -1.56 -4.88
CA HIS A 91 -16.84 -0.43 -5.56
C HIS A 91 -15.82 0.42 -6.34
N PHE A 92 -14.72 0.75 -5.70
CA PHE A 92 -13.62 1.52 -6.30
C PHE A 92 -12.29 0.84 -6.05
N TRP A 93 -11.64 0.44 -7.11
CA TRP A 93 -10.24 0.04 -7.07
C TRP A 93 -9.36 1.12 -7.67
N VAL A 94 -8.11 1.13 -7.26
CA VAL A 94 -7.06 1.99 -7.83
C VAL A 94 -5.89 1.15 -8.26
N THR A 95 -5.23 1.56 -9.35
CA THR A 95 -4.07 0.86 -9.90
C THR A 95 -3.02 1.86 -10.37
N ASP A 96 -1.78 1.44 -10.34
CA ASP A 96 -0.63 2.23 -10.79
C ASP A 96 0.60 1.34 -10.96
N ILE A 97 1.64 1.86 -11.62
CA ILE A 97 2.92 1.20 -11.82
C ILE A 97 4.02 1.96 -11.08
N THR A 98 4.87 1.23 -10.36
CA THR A 98 6.05 1.80 -9.74
C THR A 98 7.34 1.18 -10.27
N TYR A 99 8.44 1.93 -10.17
CA TYR A 99 9.78 1.55 -10.62
C TYR A 99 10.57 1.00 -9.44
N ILE A 100 11.28 -0.11 -9.66
CA ILE A 100 12.13 -0.75 -8.66
C ILE A 100 13.49 -1.08 -9.30
N PRO A 101 14.57 -0.39 -8.90
CA PRO A 101 15.91 -0.69 -9.41
C PRO A 101 16.44 -1.99 -8.78
N VAL A 102 16.94 -2.92 -9.61
CA VAL A 102 17.53 -4.19 -9.19
C VAL A 102 18.83 -4.42 -9.97
N SER A 103 19.97 -4.41 -9.30
CA SER A 103 21.28 -4.70 -9.89
C SER A 103 21.54 -4.01 -11.25
N GLY A 104 21.29 -2.70 -11.31
CA GLY A 104 21.51 -1.90 -12.52
C GLY A 104 20.42 -2.01 -13.59
N ARG A 105 19.37 -2.80 -13.36
CA ARG A 105 18.18 -2.89 -14.22
C ARG A 105 16.98 -2.27 -13.53
N MET A 106 16.00 -1.84 -14.33
CA MET A 106 14.73 -1.33 -13.81
C MET A 106 13.67 -2.40 -13.97
N LEU A 107 13.02 -2.79 -12.87
CA LEU A 107 11.81 -3.60 -12.86
C LEU A 107 10.59 -2.71 -12.58
N TYR A 108 9.44 -3.18 -13.01
CA TYR A 108 8.17 -2.45 -12.93
C TYR A 108 7.17 -3.29 -12.14
N MET A 109 6.59 -2.71 -11.11
CA MET A 109 5.54 -3.37 -10.33
C MET A 109 4.22 -2.65 -10.56
N CYS A 110 3.24 -3.38 -11.09
CA CYS A 110 1.84 -2.97 -11.10
C CYS A 110 1.12 -3.55 -9.88
N ALA A 111 0.22 -2.78 -9.29
CA ALA A 111 -0.62 -3.26 -8.18
C ALA A 111 -2.04 -2.71 -8.29
N VAL A 112 -3.00 -3.46 -7.75
CA VAL A 112 -4.41 -3.08 -7.62
C VAL A 112 -4.79 -3.06 -6.15
N LEU A 113 -5.36 -1.95 -5.69
CA LEU A 113 -5.88 -1.78 -4.34
C LEU A 113 -7.38 -1.54 -4.37
N ASP A 114 -8.09 -2.12 -3.40
CA ASP A 114 -9.43 -1.71 -3.04
C ASP A 114 -9.38 -0.47 -2.14
N LEU A 115 -10.14 0.56 -2.47
CA LEU A 115 -10.20 1.77 -1.63
C LEU A 115 -10.94 1.54 -0.30
N CYS A 116 -11.80 0.52 -0.23
CA CYS A 116 -12.34 0.04 1.04
C CYS A 116 -11.24 -0.72 1.79
N GLY A 117 -10.74 -0.12 2.86
CA GLY A 117 -9.65 -0.67 3.67
C GLY A 117 -8.26 -0.53 3.05
N ARG A 118 -8.12 -0.23 1.77
CA ARG A 118 -6.84 -0.12 1.02
C ARG A 118 -6.06 -1.43 0.97
N ALA A 119 -6.76 -2.56 0.92
CA ALA A 119 -6.16 -3.88 0.75
C ALA A 119 -5.58 -4.04 -0.66
N VAL A 120 -4.39 -4.63 -0.76
CA VAL A 120 -3.78 -5.01 -2.04
C VAL A 120 -4.45 -6.29 -2.52
N LEU A 121 -5.14 -6.21 -3.65
CA LEU A 121 -5.88 -7.34 -4.25
C LEU A 121 -5.00 -8.20 -5.14
N SER A 122 -4.15 -7.55 -5.95
CA SER A 122 -3.21 -8.21 -6.82
C SER A 122 -1.98 -7.34 -7.09
N TRP A 123 -0.91 -7.97 -7.53
CA TRP A 123 0.29 -7.31 -8.00
C TRP A 123 1.10 -8.22 -8.91
N ARG A 124 1.88 -7.63 -9.80
CA ARG A 124 2.85 -8.31 -10.67
C ARG A 124 4.10 -7.48 -10.85
N ILE A 125 5.23 -8.16 -11.08
CA ILE A 125 6.50 -7.54 -11.45
C ILE A 125 6.83 -7.93 -12.89
N GLY A 126 7.16 -6.94 -13.71
CA GLY A 126 7.59 -7.10 -15.10
C GLY A 126 8.96 -6.51 -15.37
N ASN A 127 9.61 -6.97 -16.45
CA ASN A 127 10.85 -6.35 -16.94
C ASN A 127 10.58 -5.04 -17.68
N ASP A 128 9.38 -4.91 -18.25
CA ASP A 128 8.95 -3.78 -19.06
C ASP A 128 7.60 -3.25 -18.59
N MET A 129 7.39 -1.95 -18.79
CA MET A 129 6.14 -1.25 -18.47
C MET A 129 5.14 -1.39 -19.63
N THR A 130 4.60 -2.59 -19.80
CA THR A 130 3.70 -2.95 -20.91
C THR A 130 2.22 -2.89 -20.52
N ALA A 131 1.33 -2.82 -21.52
CA ALA A 131 -0.10 -2.97 -21.28
C ALA A 131 -0.45 -4.34 -20.69
N SER A 132 0.28 -5.41 -21.08
CA SER A 132 0.07 -6.76 -20.54
C SER A 132 0.36 -6.84 -19.03
N LEU A 133 1.39 -6.14 -18.53
CA LEU A 133 1.66 -6.07 -17.10
C LEU A 133 0.43 -5.54 -16.32
N VAL A 134 -0.23 -4.51 -16.84
CA VAL A 134 -1.43 -3.93 -16.23
C VAL A 134 -2.61 -4.88 -16.36
N THR A 135 -2.92 -5.32 -17.60
CA THR A 135 -4.12 -6.15 -17.84
C THR A 135 -4.07 -7.48 -17.09
N ASP A 136 -2.88 -8.10 -16.99
CA ASP A 136 -2.72 -9.34 -16.22
C ASP A 136 -2.86 -9.11 -14.73
N THR A 137 -2.32 -7.99 -14.19
CA THR A 137 -2.49 -7.64 -12.78
C THR A 137 -3.96 -7.39 -12.45
N VAL A 138 -4.66 -6.63 -13.30
CA VAL A 138 -6.10 -6.35 -13.11
C VAL A 138 -6.93 -7.63 -13.24
N ARG A 139 -6.63 -8.49 -14.23
CA ARG A 139 -7.32 -9.78 -14.41
C ARG A 139 -7.16 -10.70 -13.19
N ASP A 140 -5.99 -10.72 -12.56
CA ASP A 140 -5.77 -11.48 -11.34
C ASP A 140 -6.64 -10.97 -10.18
N ALA A 141 -6.78 -9.65 -10.02
CA ALA A 141 -7.68 -9.07 -9.04
C ALA A 141 -9.15 -9.45 -9.32
N LEU A 142 -9.61 -9.27 -10.56
CA LEU A 142 -10.99 -9.58 -10.98
C LEU A 142 -11.35 -11.06 -10.80
N LYS A 143 -10.40 -11.98 -11.02
CA LYS A 143 -10.61 -13.41 -10.80
C LYS A 143 -10.68 -13.81 -9.33
N ARG A 144 -9.93 -13.13 -8.46
CA ARG A 144 -9.91 -13.39 -7.01
C ARG A 144 -11.13 -12.82 -6.31
N GLU A 145 -11.48 -11.62 -6.71
CA GLU A 145 -12.56 -10.87 -6.13
C GLU A 145 -13.80 -11.02 -7.02
N LYS A 146 -14.90 -11.38 -6.45
CA LYS A 146 -16.18 -11.29 -7.16
C LYS A 146 -16.51 -9.81 -7.29
N ALA A 147 -16.04 -9.18 -8.34
CA ALA A 147 -16.26 -7.75 -8.56
C ALA A 147 -17.77 -7.46 -8.55
N ALA A 148 -18.17 -6.45 -7.83
CA ALA A 148 -19.55 -6.01 -7.83
C ALA A 148 -19.91 -5.39 -9.19
N ASP A 149 -21.15 -5.54 -9.60
CA ASP A 149 -21.69 -4.78 -10.74
C ASP A 149 -21.45 -3.28 -10.49
N GLY A 150 -20.81 -2.62 -11.45
CA GLY A 150 -20.51 -1.20 -11.34
C GLY A 150 -19.14 -0.87 -10.71
N LEU A 151 -18.24 -1.85 -10.54
CA LEU A 151 -16.86 -1.59 -10.15
C LEU A 151 -16.24 -0.49 -11.01
N ALA A 152 -15.67 0.54 -10.38
CA ALA A 152 -14.83 1.53 -11.04
C ALA A 152 -13.36 1.27 -10.74
N LEU A 153 -12.50 1.28 -11.78
CA LEU A 153 -11.05 1.11 -11.66
C LEU A 153 -10.35 2.39 -12.07
N HIS A 154 -9.74 3.06 -11.12
CA HIS A 154 -9.07 4.34 -11.32
C HIS A 154 -7.56 4.18 -11.50
N SER A 155 -7.00 4.89 -12.48
CA SER A 155 -5.58 4.92 -12.78
C SER A 155 -5.07 6.34 -13.05
N ASP A 156 -3.77 6.48 -13.24
CA ASP A 156 -3.19 7.65 -13.90
C ASP A 156 -3.48 7.63 -15.42
N GLN A 157 -2.89 8.59 -16.16
CA GLN A 157 -3.01 8.69 -17.61
C GLN A 157 -1.89 7.95 -18.37
N GLY A 158 -1.33 6.92 -17.78
CA GLY A 158 -0.33 6.09 -18.46
C GLY A 158 -0.86 5.45 -19.74
N SER A 159 0.01 5.33 -20.76
CA SER A 159 -0.36 4.73 -22.05
C SER A 159 -0.88 3.29 -21.93
N GLN A 160 -0.49 2.58 -20.87
CA GLN A 160 -0.94 1.23 -20.56
C GLN A 160 -2.44 1.20 -20.28
N TYR A 161 -2.96 2.19 -19.55
CA TYR A 161 -4.36 2.33 -19.17
C TYR A 161 -5.24 2.93 -20.28
N SER A 162 -4.62 3.50 -21.31
CA SER A 162 -5.33 3.99 -22.51
C SER A 162 -5.17 3.06 -23.72
N SER A 163 -4.64 1.84 -23.53
CA SER A 163 -4.46 0.83 -24.57
C SER A 163 -5.75 0.12 -24.89
N GLU A 164 -5.86 -0.41 -26.14
CA GLU A 164 -6.97 -1.25 -26.57
C GLU A 164 -7.15 -2.47 -25.66
N ALA A 165 -6.06 -3.15 -25.29
CA ALA A 165 -6.10 -4.32 -24.41
C ALA A 165 -6.71 -4.02 -23.03
N TYR A 166 -6.53 -2.79 -22.50
CA TYR A 166 -7.16 -2.37 -21.26
C TYR A 166 -8.65 -2.04 -21.47
N PHE A 167 -9.00 -1.45 -22.60
CA PHE A 167 -10.39 -1.23 -22.98
C PHE A 167 -11.13 -2.56 -23.14
N ASP A 168 -10.59 -3.53 -23.89
CA ASP A 168 -11.17 -4.86 -24.08
C ASP A 168 -11.38 -5.57 -22.73
N LEU A 169 -10.39 -5.49 -21.83
CA LEU A 169 -10.51 -6.05 -20.49
C LEU A 169 -11.67 -5.40 -19.70
N SER A 170 -11.88 -4.09 -19.87
CA SER A 170 -12.99 -3.40 -19.20
C SER A 170 -14.34 -3.84 -19.69
N GLN A 171 -14.45 -4.18 -20.99
CA GLN A 171 -15.68 -4.72 -21.59
C GLN A 171 -15.92 -6.19 -21.17
N GLU A 172 -14.86 -7.01 -21.16
CA GLU A 172 -14.90 -8.42 -20.75
C GLU A 172 -15.42 -8.59 -19.32
N TYR A 173 -14.95 -7.74 -18.39
CA TYR A 173 -15.27 -7.83 -16.95
C TYR A 173 -16.26 -6.78 -16.46
N HIS A 174 -16.82 -5.98 -17.37
CA HIS A 174 -17.84 -4.96 -17.09
C HIS A 174 -17.47 -3.94 -15.99
N PHE A 175 -16.17 -3.64 -15.84
CA PHE A 175 -15.77 -2.55 -14.95
C PHE A 175 -15.69 -1.22 -15.68
N SER A 176 -15.82 -0.15 -14.93
CA SER A 176 -15.85 1.23 -15.45
C SER A 176 -14.47 1.87 -15.29
N PRO A 177 -13.69 2.11 -16.36
CA PRO A 177 -12.44 2.84 -16.27
C PRO A 177 -12.65 4.27 -15.76
N SER A 178 -11.70 4.76 -14.96
CA SER A 178 -11.63 6.11 -14.46
C SER A 178 -10.17 6.59 -14.49
N MET A 179 -9.91 7.84 -14.81
CA MET A 179 -8.55 8.38 -14.91
C MET A 179 -8.38 9.68 -14.12
N SER A 180 -7.18 9.86 -13.57
CA SER A 180 -6.74 11.12 -13.00
C SER A 180 -6.81 12.24 -14.05
N ARG A 181 -7.09 13.45 -13.61
CA ARG A 181 -7.03 14.62 -14.49
C ARG A 181 -5.58 14.92 -14.92
N PRO A 182 -5.35 15.47 -16.12
CA PRO A 182 -4.02 15.85 -16.58
C PRO A 182 -3.30 16.75 -15.56
N GLY A 183 -2.07 16.37 -15.19
CA GLY A 183 -1.26 17.12 -14.25
C GLY A 183 -1.75 17.13 -12.79
N CYS A 184 -2.70 16.25 -12.43
CA CYS A 184 -3.25 16.13 -11.09
C CYS A 184 -2.84 14.82 -10.40
N PRO A 185 -1.59 14.66 -9.92
CA PRO A 185 -1.13 13.44 -9.26
C PRO A 185 -1.93 13.12 -7.98
N TYR A 186 -2.45 14.13 -7.31
CA TYR A 186 -3.32 13.93 -6.14
C TYR A 186 -4.59 13.10 -6.42
N ASP A 187 -4.96 12.94 -7.68
CA ASP A 187 -6.13 12.14 -8.06
C ASP A 187 -5.85 10.64 -7.90
N ASN A 188 -4.58 10.19 -7.85
CA ASN A 188 -4.17 8.80 -7.52
C ASN A 188 -3.35 8.70 -6.21
N ALA A 189 -3.62 9.58 -5.26
CA ALA A 189 -2.86 9.66 -4.02
C ALA A 189 -2.87 8.37 -3.17
N ALA A 190 -3.88 7.51 -3.32
CA ALA A 190 -3.95 6.23 -2.62
C ALA A 190 -2.83 5.28 -3.05
N MET A 191 -2.59 5.17 -4.37
CA MET A 191 -1.49 4.36 -4.92
C MET A 191 -0.12 4.96 -4.61
N GLU A 192 0.03 6.28 -4.75
CA GLU A 192 1.27 6.96 -4.37
C GLU A 192 1.65 6.69 -2.90
N ASN A 193 0.64 6.73 -2.02
CA ASN A 193 0.85 6.45 -0.61
C ASN A 193 1.24 4.99 -0.36
N PHE A 194 0.56 4.05 -1.01
CA PHE A 194 0.90 2.61 -0.91
C PHE A 194 2.33 2.35 -1.39
N PHE A 195 2.68 2.76 -2.60
CA PHE A 195 4.03 2.54 -3.12
C PHE A 195 5.11 3.25 -2.31
N GLY A 196 4.81 4.43 -1.80
CA GLY A 196 5.73 5.10 -0.88
C GLY A 196 5.93 4.33 0.42
N THR A 197 4.88 3.69 0.94
CA THR A 197 4.93 2.85 2.13
C THR A 197 5.71 1.57 1.85
N LEU A 198 5.40 0.85 0.76
CA LEU A 198 6.15 -0.32 0.30
C LEU A 198 7.65 -0.02 0.16
N LYS A 199 8.01 1.07 -0.52
CA LYS A 199 9.41 1.46 -0.71
C LYS A 199 10.11 1.75 0.61
N THR A 200 9.46 2.47 1.52
CA THR A 200 10.07 2.90 2.78
C THR A 200 10.13 1.79 3.82
N GLU A 201 9.07 1.00 3.94
CA GLU A 201 8.97 -0.03 4.97
C GLU A 201 9.62 -1.36 4.55
N CYS A 202 9.79 -1.60 3.24
CA CYS A 202 10.29 -2.85 2.70
C CYS A 202 11.52 -2.63 1.79
N LEU A 203 11.33 -2.07 0.57
CA LEU A 203 12.35 -2.12 -0.48
C LEU A 203 13.66 -1.39 -0.14
N TYR A 204 13.59 -0.22 0.51
CA TYR A 204 14.79 0.55 0.86
C TYR A 204 15.55 -0.01 2.06
N ARG A 205 14.99 -1.00 2.73
CA ARG A 205 15.55 -1.62 3.93
C ARG A 205 16.11 -3.02 3.65
N ALA A 206 15.76 -3.60 2.52
CA ALA A 206 16.19 -4.93 2.11
C ALA A 206 17.30 -4.86 1.07
N HIS A 207 18.12 -5.90 1.03
CA HIS A 207 19.10 -6.11 -0.03
C HIS A 207 18.60 -7.25 -0.92
N PHE A 208 18.38 -6.96 -2.20
CA PHE A 208 17.99 -7.93 -3.21
C PHE A 208 18.70 -7.62 -4.54
N THR A 209 19.13 -8.64 -5.24
CA THR A 209 19.89 -8.54 -6.49
C THR A 209 19.21 -9.23 -7.65
N THR A 210 18.19 -10.07 -7.38
CA THR A 210 17.45 -10.81 -8.39
C THR A 210 15.96 -10.50 -8.34
N ARG A 211 15.27 -10.73 -9.46
CA ARG A 211 13.80 -10.61 -9.54
C ARG A 211 13.12 -11.56 -8.56
N THR A 212 13.58 -12.80 -8.44
CA THR A 212 12.99 -13.80 -7.54
C THR A 212 13.06 -13.36 -6.07
N GLN A 213 14.21 -12.81 -5.64
CA GLN A 213 14.34 -12.25 -4.29
C GLN A 213 13.38 -11.07 -4.05
N LEU A 214 13.25 -10.19 -5.06
CA LEU A 214 12.30 -9.09 -4.99
C LEU A 214 10.85 -9.59 -4.90
N GLU A 215 10.45 -10.58 -5.71
CA GLU A 215 9.10 -11.15 -5.69
C GLU A 215 8.78 -11.80 -4.34
N GLN A 216 9.72 -12.54 -3.77
CA GLN A 216 9.56 -13.12 -2.44
C GLN A 216 9.39 -12.03 -1.37
N LEU A 217 10.26 -11.03 -1.36
CA LEU A 217 10.21 -9.91 -0.42
C LEU A 217 8.88 -9.14 -0.52
N VAL A 218 8.41 -8.87 -1.74
CA VAL A 218 7.13 -8.19 -1.97
C VAL A 218 5.96 -9.06 -1.53
N THR A 219 6.01 -10.38 -1.75
CA THR A 219 4.98 -11.32 -1.30
C THR A 219 4.81 -11.27 0.22
N GLU A 220 5.92 -11.39 0.95
CA GLU A 220 5.93 -11.34 2.41
C GLU A 220 5.44 -9.99 2.94
N TYR A 221 5.91 -8.90 2.33
CA TYR A 221 5.47 -7.57 2.73
C TYR A 221 3.99 -7.32 2.47
N ILE A 222 3.44 -7.75 1.32
CA ILE A 222 2.02 -7.56 1.02
C ILE A 222 1.15 -8.39 1.96
N HIS A 223 1.60 -9.58 2.34
CA HIS A 223 0.93 -10.35 3.39
C HIS A 223 0.89 -9.56 4.70
N PHE A 224 2.04 -9.10 5.17
CA PHE A 224 2.12 -8.25 6.37
C PHE A 224 1.25 -6.99 6.25
N TYR A 225 1.30 -6.29 5.11
CA TYR A 225 0.53 -5.08 4.86
C TYR A 225 -0.98 -5.33 4.96
N ASN A 226 -1.47 -6.40 4.36
CA ASN A 226 -2.89 -6.72 4.29
C ASN A 226 -3.45 -7.26 5.62
N TYR A 227 -2.72 -8.12 6.31
CA TYR A 227 -3.25 -8.92 7.43
C TYR A 227 -2.71 -8.54 8.80
N GLU A 228 -1.59 -7.82 8.88
CA GLU A 228 -0.92 -7.53 10.15
C GLU A 228 -0.69 -6.04 10.38
N ARG A 229 -0.50 -5.25 9.31
CA ARG A 229 -0.18 -3.83 9.39
C ARG A 229 -1.39 -2.99 9.84
N ILE A 230 -1.34 -2.50 11.08
CA ILE A 230 -2.43 -1.73 11.71
C ILE A 230 -2.56 -0.32 11.11
N ASN A 231 -3.77 0.06 10.72
CA ASN A 231 -4.10 1.43 10.33
C ASN A 231 -4.29 2.30 11.58
N LEU A 232 -3.62 3.45 11.64
CA LEU A 232 -3.67 4.35 12.79
C LEU A 232 -5.04 4.98 13.08
N LYS A 233 -5.92 5.05 12.08
CA LYS A 233 -7.23 5.70 12.24
C LYS A 233 -8.23 4.85 13.03
N ASN A 234 -8.20 3.54 12.82
CA ASN A 234 -9.21 2.63 13.33
C ASN A 234 -8.64 1.39 14.05
N GLY A 235 -7.32 1.25 14.11
CA GLY A 235 -6.69 0.12 14.78
C GLY A 235 -6.84 -1.23 14.09
N LEU A 236 -7.29 -1.24 12.83
CA LEU A 236 -7.56 -2.45 12.05
C LEU A 236 -6.55 -2.60 10.90
N THR A 237 -6.41 -3.82 10.41
CA THR A 237 -5.66 -4.11 9.17
C THR A 237 -6.52 -3.80 7.94
N PRO A 238 -5.92 -3.63 6.74
CA PRO A 238 -6.66 -3.43 5.50
C PRO A 238 -7.75 -4.48 5.24
N VAL A 239 -7.44 -5.76 5.47
CA VAL A 239 -8.40 -6.85 5.26
C VAL A 239 -9.51 -6.85 6.32
N GLU A 240 -9.20 -6.55 7.58
CA GLU A 240 -10.22 -6.43 8.63
C GLU A 240 -11.21 -5.30 8.38
N ILE A 241 -10.73 -4.15 7.88
CA ILE A 241 -11.62 -3.03 7.50
C ILE A 241 -12.55 -3.49 6.40
N ARG A 242 -12.01 -4.13 5.37
CA ARG A 242 -12.74 -4.63 4.21
C ARG A 242 -13.78 -5.68 4.61
N SER A 243 -13.41 -6.63 5.47
CA SER A 243 -14.31 -7.68 5.95
C SER A 243 -15.45 -7.17 6.83
N LYS A 244 -15.27 -6.05 7.53
CA LYS A 244 -16.33 -5.42 8.33
C LYS A 244 -17.29 -4.57 7.50
N ALA A 245 -16.90 -4.21 6.30
CA ALA A 245 -17.67 -3.39 5.36
C ALA A 245 -18.41 -4.23 4.30
N ALA A 246 -18.19 -5.55 4.26
CA ALA A 246 -18.75 -6.50 3.33
C ALA A 246 -20.17 -6.95 3.73
#